data_9fef1800f56b922ddb3cc6715a358654
#
_entry.id   9fef1800f56b922ddb3cc6715a358654
#
_cell.length_a   1.000
_cell.length_b   1.000
_cell.length_c   1.000
_cell.angle_alpha   90.00
_cell.angle_beta   90.00
_cell.angle_gamma   90.00
#
_symmetry.space_group_name_H-M   'P 1'
#
loop_
_entity.id
_entity.type
_entity.pdbx_description
1 polymer ?
#
loop_
_entity_poly.entity_id
_entity_poly.type
_entity_poly.pdbx_seq_one_letter_code
_entity_poly.pdbx_strand_id
1 'polypeptide(L)'
;ALTCVVTAAPTSQLTPHPAARPNTHAPGEVDRPELVPFIVADPASLPGIVVDETAATLVGAWQYSTHTPPYVGLGYLHDLRADKGAKSATFTPALPRAGWYEVRLAHCYNVRRATTTPLTIRHADGETRLMLNQRRKPALEDLFEPVGEFRFEAGRGGHVEIANAGTDGYVVIDAVQWLPAGRGK
;
A
#
# COMPACT_ATOMS: atom_id res chain seq x y z
N ALA A 1 -4.23 54.30 42.64
CA ALA A 1 -4.13 52.82 42.69
C ALA A 1 -4.82 52.26 41.44
N LEU A 2 -4.02 51.75 40.48
CA LEU A 2 -4.53 51.09 39.27
C LEU A 2 -4.58 49.57 39.56
N THR A 3 -5.77 49.03 39.57
CA THR A 3 -5.97 47.57 39.75
C THR A 3 -5.88 46.90 38.37
N CYS A 4 -4.85 46.08 38.17
CA CYS A 4 -4.66 45.31 36.97
C CYS A 4 -5.50 44.03 37.07
N VAL A 5 -6.54 43.88 36.24
CA VAL A 5 -7.34 42.67 36.12
C VAL A 5 -6.64 41.75 35.12
N VAL A 6 -6.06 40.65 35.59
CA VAL A 6 -5.51 39.59 34.75
C VAL A 6 -6.66 38.67 34.33
N THR A 7 -7.04 38.73 33.05
CA THR A 7 -7.99 37.80 32.45
C THR A 7 -7.28 36.51 32.10
N ALA A 8 -7.61 35.41 32.76
CA ALA A 8 -7.10 34.09 32.42
C ALA A 8 -7.68 33.63 31.06
N ALA A 9 -6.79 33.18 30.16
CA ALA A 9 -7.17 32.59 28.89
C ALA A 9 -7.90 31.22 29.12
N PRO A 10 -8.88 30.86 28.29
CA PRO A 10 -9.58 29.60 28.44
C PRO A 10 -8.62 28.44 28.15
N THR A 11 -8.54 27.52 29.09
CA THR A 11 -7.82 26.24 28.93
C THR A 11 -8.52 25.42 27.86
N SER A 12 -7.86 25.25 26.72
CA SER A 12 -8.31 24.35 25.64
C SER A 12 -8.39 22.92 26.18
N GLN A 13 -9.58 22.40 26.38
CA GLN A 13 -9.79 21.01 26.74
C GLN A 13 -9.51 20.15 25.50
N LEU A 14 -8.43 19.40 25.50
CA LEU A 14 -8.17 18.33 24.55
C LEU A 14 -9.28 17.29 24.69
N THR A 15 -10.13 17.19 23.65
CA THR A 15 -11.11 16.11 23.56
C THR A 15 -10.35 14.77 23.53
N PRO A 16 -10.71 13.79 24.37
CA PRO A 16 -10.05 12.49 24.35
C PRO A 16 -10.25 11.84 22.97
N HIS A 17 -9.15 11.38 22.40
CA HIS A 17 -9.17 10.60 21.16
C HIS A 17 -10.02 9.34 21.40
N PRO A 18 -11.00 9.00 20.53
CA PRO A 18 -11.81 7.81 20.70
C PRO A 18 -10.89 6.58 20.75
N ALA A 19 -11.12 5.71 21.73
CA ALA A 19 -10.36 4.48 21.89
C ALA A 19 -10.44 3.65 20.58
N ALA A 20 -9.30 3.14 20.16
CA ALA A 20 -9.24 2.25 19.00
C ALA A 20 -10.20 1.06 19.19
N ARG A 21 -11.06 0.82 18.23
CA ARG A 21 -11.98 -0.32 18.25
C ARG A 21 -11.19 -1.62 18.20
N PRO A 22 -11.59 -2.67 18.91
CA PRO A 22 -10.95 -3.98 18.79
C PRO A 22 -11.13 -4.51 17.36
N ASN A 23 -10.05 -5.05 16.81
CA ASN A 23 -10.01 -5.59 15.44
C ASN A 23 -10.77 -6.92 15.42
N THR A 24 -12.04 -6.92 15.00
CA THR A 24 -12.94 -8.10 15.01
C THR A 24 -13.23 -8.63 13.60
N HIS A 25 -12.31 -8.41 12.65
CA HIS A 25 -12.57 -8.75 11.25
C HIS A 25 -12.33 -10.22 10.90
N ALA A 26 -13.15 -10.72 9.97
CA ALA A 26 -12.90 -11.97 9.28
C ALA A 26 -11.61 -11.88 8.43
N PRO A 27 -10.96 -13.03 8.13
CA PRO A 27 -9.83 -13.04 7.20
C PRO A 27 -10.18 -12.35 5.89
N GLY A 28 -9.37 -11.36 5.48
CA GLY A 28 -9.62 -10.54 4.29
C GLY A 28 -10.45 -9.28 4.52
N GLU A 29 -11.06 -9.10 5.68
CA GLU A 29 -11.79 -7.88 6.03
C GLU A 29 -10.87 -6.89 6.76
N VAL A 30 -10.97 -5.61 6.40
CA VAL A 30 -10.17 -4.53 6.97
C VAL A 30 -11.08 -3.44 7.49
N ASP A 31 -10.95 -3.10 8.78
CA ASP A 31 -11.64 -1.96 9.37
C ASP A 31 -11.02 -0.65 8.89
N ARG A 32 -11.79 0.16 8.19
CA ARG A 32 -11.39 1.48 7.74
C ARG A 32 -12.17 2.52 8.53
N PRO A 33 -11.54 3.24 9.44
CA PRO A 33 -12.22 4.31 10.14
C PRO A 33 -12.71 5.35 9.13
N GLU A 34 -13.94 5.85 9.36
CA GLU A 34 -14.48 6.99 8.62
C GLU A 34 -13.69 8.24 9.00
N LEU A 35 -12.61 8.50 8.28
CA LEU A 35 -11.76 9.66 8.46
C LEU A 35 -11.93 10.59 7.27
N VAL A 36 -11.81 11.89 7.51
CA VAL A 36 -11.59 12.86 6.43
C VAL A 36 -10.32 12.45 5.71
N PRO A 37 -10.39 12.07 4.43
CA PRO A 37 -9.26 11.49 3.74
C PRO A 37 -8.14 12.52 3.58
N PHE A 38 -6.95 12.16 4.06
CA PHE A 38 -5.72 12.82 3.67
C PHE A 38 -5.14 12.03 2.49
N ILE A 39 -5.60 12.39 1.29
CA ILE A 39 -5.16 11.72 0.05
C ILE A 39 -3.78 12.26 -0.29
N VAL A 40 -2.77 11.41 -0.31
CA VAL A 40 -1.41 11.75 -0.75
C VAL A 40 -1.30 11.62 -2.26
N ALA A 41 -1.88 10.57 -2.83
CA ALA A 41 -1.99 10.39 -4.28
C ALA A 41 -3.33 9.73 -4.59
N ASP A 42 -4.20 10.42 -5.35
CA ASP A 42 -5.46 9.86 -5.82
C ASP A 42 -5.17 8.79 -6.89
N PRO A 43 -5.58 7.52 -6.67
CA PRO A 43 -5.38 6.46 -7.65
C PRO A 43 -5.91 6.80 -9.04
N ALA A 44 -7.01 7.56 -9.12
CA ALA A 44 -7.65 7.94 -10.37
C ALA A 44 -6.87 9.01 -11.15
N SER A 45 -6.01 9.78 -10.48
CA SER A 45 -5.15 10.79 -11.10
C SER A 45 -3.81 10.26 -11.59
N LEU A 46 -3.43 9.05 -11.16
CA LEU A 46 -2.16 8.44 -11.53
C LEU A 46 -2.21 7.87 -12.95
N PRO A 47 -1.11 7.96 -13.73
CA PRO A 47 -1.07 7.43 -15.09
C PRO A 47 -1.11 5.89 -15.12
N GLY A 48 -1.61 5.33 -16.23
CA GLY A 48 -1.69 3.87 -16.44
C GLY A 48 -2.85 3.22 -15.71
N ILE A 49 -2.66 1.99 -15.25
CA ILE A 49 -3.64 1.23 -14.48
C ILE A 49 -3.12 1.10 -13.05
N VAL A 50 -3.87 1.59 -12.09
CA VAL A 50 -3.55 1.47 -10.67
C VAL A 50 -4.58 0.58 -9.99
N VAL A 51 -4.09 -0.40 -9.23
CA VAL A 51 -4.91 -1.23 -8.34
C VAL A 51 -4.47 -0.92 -6.93
N ASP A 52 -5.34 -0.25 -6.19
CA ASP A 52 -5.16 0.12 -4.80
C ASP A 52 -5.40 -1.10 -3.88
N GLU A 53 -4.86 -1.10 -2.65
CA GLU A 53 -5.01 -2.23 -1.72
C GLU A 53 -6.48 -2.53 -1.40
N THR A 54 -7.38 -1.55 -1.58
CA THR A 54 -8.84 -1.71 -1.41
C THR A 54 -9.45 -2.65 -2.44
N ALA A 55 -8.82 -2.80 -3.60
CA ALA A 55 -9.26 -3.69 -4.68
C ALA A 55 -8.42 -4.99 -4.77
N ALA A 56 -7.45 -5.17 -3.88
CA ALA A 56 -6.65 -6.39 -3.80
C ALA A 56 -7.43 -7.55 -3.20
N THR A 57 -7.12 -8.77 -3.66
CA THR A 57 -7.60 -9.99 -3.00
C THR A 57 -6.66 -10.35 -1.86
N LEU A 58 -7.17 -10.36 -0.63
CA LEU A 58 -6.39 -10.58 0.58
C LEU A 58 -6.52 -12.00 1.09
N VAL A 59 -5.41 -12.57 1.55
CA VAL A 59 -5.34 -13.79 2.36
C VAL A 59 -4.78 -13.42 3.73
N GLY A 60 -5.42 -13.91 4.78
CA GLY A 60 -5.06 -13.60 6.17
C GLY A 60 -5.54 -12.23 6.62
N ALA A 61 -5.26 -11.88 7.87
CA ALA A 61 -5.68 -10.61 8.48
C ALA A 61 -4.62 -9.53 8.29
N TRP A 62 -5.03 -8.40 7.73
CA TRP A 62 -4.22 -7.22 7.52
C TRP A 62 -4.74 -6.05 8.35
N GLN A 63 -3.85 -5.16 8.79
CA GLN A 63 -4.20 -3.98 9.56
C GLN A 63 -4.09 -2.73 8.71
N TYR A 64 -5.16 -1.93 8.67
CA TYR A 64 -5.17 -0.62 8.04
C TYR A 64 -4.37 0.42 8.84
N SER A 65 -3.68 1.31 8.14
CA SER A 65 -2.89 2.38 8.74
C SER A 65 -2.72 3.59 7.82
N THR A 66 -2.62 4.76 8.43
CA THR A 66 -2.25 6.04 7.79
C THR A 66 -1.00 6.64 8.43
N HIS A 67 -0.32 5.87 9.30
CA HIS A 67 0.73 6.39 10.19
C HIS A 67 1.99 6.87 9.46
N THR A 68 2.30 6.27 8.30
CA THR A 68 3.56 6.55 7.59
C THR A 68 3.28 6.96 6.14
N PRO A 69 3.09 8.26 5.84
CA PRO A 69 3.02 8.73 4.46
C PRO A 69 4.42 8.69 3.78
N PRO A 70 4.50 8.75 2.41
CA PRO A 70 3.39 8.84 1.47
C PRO A 70 2.71 7.48 1.20
N TYR A 71 1.48 7.51 0.70
CA TYR A 71 0.71 6.35 0.25
C TYR A 71 -0.29 6.75 -0.85
N VAL A 72 -0.81 5.76 -1.57
CA VAL A 72 -1.86 5.92 -2.56
C VAL A 72 -3.22 5.83 -1.86
N GLY A 73 -4.21 6.56 -2.33
CA GLY A 73 -5.56 6.51 -1.78
C GLY A 73 -5.66 7.01 -0.34
N LEU A 74 -6.36 6.28 0.50
CA LEU A 74 -6.70 6.68 1.86
C LEU A 74 -5.72 6.19 2.92
N GLY A 75 -4.82 5.27 2.58
CA GLY A 75 -3.89 4.66 3.52
C GLY A 75 -3.26 3.40 2.94
N TYR A 76 -2.77 2.53 3.79
CA TYR A 76 -2.12 1.28 3.40
C TYR A 76 -2.43 0.17 4.40
N LEU A 77 -2.15 -1.07 4.04
CA LEU A 77 -2.27 -2.21 4.94
C LEU A 77 -0.90 -2.74 5.36
N HIS A 78 -0.83 -3.35 6.56
CA HIS A 78 0.36 -4.08 7.00
C HIS A 78 0.01 -5.40 7.68
N ASP A 79 0.95 -6.34 7.68
CA ASP A 79 0.78 -7.72 8.15
C ASP A 79 0.84 -7.89 9.68
N LEU A 80 0.91 -6.81 10.47
CA LEU A 80 1.15 -6.83 11.93
C LEU A 80 2.49 -7.50 12.33
N ARG A 81 3.37 -7.82 11.38
CA ARG A 81 4.57 -8.64 11.59
C ARG A 81 4.24 -10.04 12.15
N ALA A 82 3.01 -10.50 11.95
CA ALA A 82 2.47 -11.75 12.47
C ALA A 82 2.13 -12.73 11.35
N ASP A 83 1.93 -14.00 11.72
CA ASP A 83 1.48 -15.08 10.84
C ASP A 83 2.33 -15.18 9.56
N LYS A 84 3.65 -15.23 9.72
CA LYS A 84 4.60 -15.25 8.61
C LYS A 84 4.39 -16.50 7.75
N GLY A 85 4.15 -16.26 6.45
CA GLY A 85 3.80 -17.29 5.47
C GLY A 85 2.31 -17.56 5.30
N ALA A 86 1.44 -16.92 6.11
CA ALA A 86 0.00 -17.11 6.03
C ALA A 86 -0.76 -15.92 5.43
N LYS A 87 -0.04 -14.88 4.99
CA LYS A 87 -0.68 -13.66 4.45
C LYS A 87 -0.12 -13.33 3.08
N SER A 88 -1.04 -13.01 2.16
CA SER A 88 -0.72 -12.45 0.85
C SER A 88 -1.78 -11.47 0.38
N ALA A 89 -1.40 -10.63 -0.57
CA ALA A 89 -2.30 -9.71 -1.28
C ALA A 89 -2.04 -9.82 -2.77
N THR A 90 -3.10 -10.06 -3.54
CA THR A 90 -3.03 -10.20 -4.99
C THR A 90 -3.70 -9.02 -5.68
N PHE A 91 -2.94 -8.29 -6.46
CA PHE A 91 -3.35 -7.13 -7.25
C PHE A 91 -3.55 -7.56 -8.70
N THR A 92 -4.78 -7.50 -9.19
CA THR A 92 -5.13 -7.95 -10.54
C THR A 92 -5.64 -6.80 -11.39
N PRO A 93 -4.85 -6.29 -12.35
CA PRO A 93 -5.25 -5.19 -13.22
C PRO A 93 -6.30 -5.64 -14.24
N ALA A 94 -7.12 -4.70 -14.72
CA ALA A 94 -7.92 -4.87 -15.94
C ALA A 94 -7.21 -4.17 -17.10
N LEU A 95 -6.30 -4.87 -17.77
CA LEU A 95 -5.47 -4.29 -18.82
C LEU A 95 -6.27 -4.17 -20.13
N PRO A 96 -6.34 -2.96 -20.73
CA PRO A 96 -7.13 -2.74 -21.95
C PRO A 96 -6.52 -3.37 -23.19
N ARG A 97 -5.22 -3.62 -23.20
CA ARG A 97 -4.46 -4.15 -24.36
C ARG A 97 -3.34 -5.07 -23.89
N ALA A 98 -3.00 -6.04 -24.72
CA ALA A 98 -1.76 -6.79 -24.57
C ALA A 98 -0.56 -5.89 -24.89
N GLY A 99 0.56 -6.08 -24.21
CA GLY A 99 1.76 -5.29 -24.42
C GLY A 99 2.75 -5.38 -23.27
N TRP A 100 3.80 -4.56 -23.35
CA TRP A 100 4.76 -4.38 -22.29
C TRP A 100 4.28 -3.32 -21.31
N TYR A 101 4.41 -3.63 -20.05
CA TYR A 101 4.07 -2.73 -18.94
C TYR A 101 5.21 -2.68 -17.93
N GLU A 102 5.59 -1.48 -17.55
CA GLU A 102 6.39 -1.27 -16.34
C GLU A 102 5.48 -1.47 -15.13
N VAL A 103 5.90 -2.35 -14.23
CA VAL A 103 5.20 -2.60 -12.97
C VAL A 103 5.91 -1.83 -11.85
N ARG A 104 5.13 -1.08 -11.07
CA ARG A 104 5.61 -0.32 -9.92
C ARG A 104 4.79 -0.66 -8.70
N LEU A 105 5.45 -0.76 -7.54
CA LEU A 105 4.79 -0.97 -6.26
C LEU A 105 4.86 0.29 -5.40
N ALA A 106 3.71 0.73 -4.88
CA ALA A 106 3.68 1.73 -3.83
C ALA A 106 3.92 1.08 -2.47
N HIS A 107 4.76 1.69 -1.66
CA HIS A 107 4.92 1.32 -0.26
C HIS A 107 5.52 2.46 0.56
N CYS A 108 5.05 2.64 1.78
CA CYS A 108 5.67 3.54 2.74
C CYS A 108 6.90 2.88 3.38
N TYR A 109 8.07 3.46 3.16
CA TYR A 109 9.34 2.96 3.70
C TYR A 109 9.51 3.30 5.20
N ASN A 110 10.14 2.40 5.96
CA ASN A 110 10.47 2.61 7.36
C ASN A 110 11.49 1.56 7.81
N VAL A 111 12.31 1.86 8.82
CA VAL A 111 13.30 0.93 9.40
C VAL A 111 12.71 -0.36 9.97
N ARG A 112 11.42 -0.38 10.29
CA ARG A 112 10.70 -1.56 10.81
C ARG A 112 10.13 -2.46 9.71
N ARG A 113 10.19 -2.04 8.42
CA ARG A 113 9.68 -2.83 7.29
C ARG A 113 10.56 -4.05 7.02
N ALA A 114 10.03 -4.98 6.24
CA ALA A 114 10.78 -6.15 5.79
C ALA A 114 11.86 -5.77 4.76
N THR A 115 13.01 -6.44 4.83
CA THR A 115 14.07 -6.28 3.82
C THR A 115 13.93 -7.27 2.66
N THR A 116 13.08 -8.30 2.83
CA THR A 116 12.94 -9.43 1.91
C THR A 116 11.46 -9.77 1.70
N THR A 117 10.67 -8.78 1.26
CA THR A 117 9.26 -9.00 0.95
C THR A 117 9.12 -9.75 -0.37
N PRO A 118 8.57 -11.00 -0.37
CA PRO A 118 8.41 -11.76 -1.60
C PRO A 118 7.35 -11.14 -2.51
N LEU A 119 7.70 -11.02 -3.79
CA LEU A 119 6.82 -10.62 -4.87
C LEU A 119 6.76 -11.73 -5.90
N THR A 120 5.55 -12.03 -6.38
CA THR A 120 5.33 -12.91 -7.53
C THR A 120 4.56 -12.13 -8.59
N ILE A 121 5.14 -12.00 -9.77
CA ILE A 121 4.52 -11.31 -10.91
C ILE A 121 4.14 -12.37 -11.94
N ARG A 122 2.83 -12.56 -12.15
CA ARG A 122 2.29 -13.39 -13.21
C ARG A 122 2.07 -12.57 -14.45
N HIS A 123 2.74 -12.93 -15.54
CA HIS A 123 2.72 -12.20 -16.81
C HIS A 123 2.58 -13.17 -17.98
N ALA A 124 2.52 -12.69 -19.22
CA ALA A 124 2.26 -13.50 -20.40
C ALA A 124 3.30 -14.60 -20.64
N ASP A 125 4.55 -14.36 -20.24
CA ASP A 125 5.66 -15.29 -20.44
C ASP A 125 5.92 -16.22 -19.25
N GLY A 126 5.01 -16.20 -18.25
CA GLY A 126 5.09 -17.05 -17.06
C GLY A 126 5.06 -16.29 -15.75
N GLU A 127 5.98 -16.57 -14.85
CA GLU A 127 6.04 -16.02 -13.51
C GLU A 127 7.45 -15.56 -13.17
N THR A 128 7.56 -14.34 -12.64
CA THR A 128 8.83 -13.80 -12.13
C THR A 128 8.71 -13.58 -10.62
N ARG A 129 9.70 -14.06 -9.88
CA ARG A 129 9.79 -13.87 -8.42
C ARG A 129 10.90 -12.91 -8.08
N LEU A 130 10.59 -11.94 -7.22
CA LEU A 130 11.47 -10.88 -6.79
C LEU A 130 11.41 -10.73 -5.27
N MET A 131 12.39 -10.02 -4.70
CA MET A 131 12.39 -9.61 -3.30
C MET A 131 12.45 -8.08 -3.22
N LEU A 132 11.48 -7.49 -2.53
CA LEU A 132 11.43 -6.05 -2.30
C LEU A 132 11.95 -5.70 -0.91
N ASN A 133 12.87 -4.74 -0.84
CA ASN A 133 13.32 -4.18 0.43
C ASN A 133 12.49 -2.92 0.78
N GLN A 134 11.47 -3.09 1.60
CA GLN A 134 10.58 -2.00 2.01
C GLN A 134 11.18 -1.05 3.07
N ARG A 135 12.41 -1.28 3.55
CA ARG A 135 13.15 -0.28 4.33
C ARG A 135 13.76 0.81 3.48
N ARG A 136 13.97 0.54 2.19
CA ARG A 136 14.47 1.52 1.25
C ARG A 136 13.35 2.46 0.83
N LYS A 137 13.72 3.70 0.66
CA LYS A 137 12.86 4.73 0.08
C LYS A 137 12.59 4.37 -1.38
N PRO A 138 11.32 4.34 -1.82
CA PRO A 138 10.98 4.12 -3.21
C PRO A 138 11.64 5.14 -4.15
N ALA A 139 12.06 4.67 -5.31
CA ALA A 139 12.88 5.47 -6.24
C ALA A 139 12.11 6.62 -6.91
N LEU A 140 10.78 6.49 -7.06
CA LEU A 140 9.94 7.47 -7.75
C LEU A 140 9.04 8.18 -6.76
N GLU A 141 9.28 9.49 -6.59
CA GLU A 141 8.47 10.40 -5.75
C GLU A 141 8.27 9.89 -4.31
N ASP A 142 9.23 9.12 -3.77
CA ASP A 142 9.16 8.49 -2.46
C ASP A 142 7.99 7.49 -2.29
N LEU A 143 7.25 7.21 -3.34
CA LEU A 143 5.99 6.48 -3.34
C LEU A 143 6.09 5.16 -4.11
N PHE A 144 6.65 5.17 -5.33
CA PHE A 144 6.70 4.00 -6.19
C PHE A 144 8.11 3.43 -6.37
N GLU A 145 8.23 2.12 -6.25
CA GLU A 145 9.42 1.35 -6.61
C GLU A 145 9.16 0.59 -7.92
N PRO A 146 9.92 0.88 -9.00
CA PRO A 146 9.85 0.09 -10.23
C PRO A 146 10.43 -1.31 -9.99
N VAL A 147 9.69 -2.35 -10.37
CA VAL A 147 10.13 -3.74 -10.19
C VAL A 147 10.45 -4.44 -11.50
N GLY A 148 10.20 -3.81 -12.63
CA GLY A 148 10.58 -4.28 -13.96
C GLY A 148 9.51 -4.06 -15.02
N GLU A 149 9.84 -4.44 -16.24
CA GLU A 149 8.94 -4.45 -17.38
C GLU A 149 8.61 -5.88 -17.78
N PHE A 150 7.32 -6.16 -17.93
CA PHE A 150 6.81 -7.50 -18.25
C PHE A 150 5.77 -7.41 -19.36
N ARG A 151 5.66 -8.48 -20.14
CA ARG A 151 4.62 -8.59 -21.17
C ARG A 151 3.34 -9.15 -20.53
N PHE A 152 2.23 -8.47 -20.75
CA PHE A 152 0.91 -8.92 -20.28
C PHE A 152 -0.04 -9.10 -21.45
N GLU A 153 -0.99 -10.03 -21.30
CA GLU A 153 -2.16 -10.13 -22.15
C GLU A 153 -3.24 -9.13 -21.72
N ALA A 154 -4.15 -8.80 -22.62
CA ALA A 154 -5.31 -7.99 -22.27
C ALA A 154 -6.22 -8.72 -21.27
N GLY A 155 -6.95 -7.96 -20.48
CA GLY A 155 -7.88 -8.51 -19.49
C GLY A 155 -7.27 -8.65 -18.10
N ARG A 156 -7.65 -9.67 -17.36
CA ARG A 156 -7.31 -9.89 -15.93
C ARG A 156 -6.46 -11.15 -15.69
N GLY A 157 -5.77 -11.66 -16.71
CA GLY A 157 -4.99 -12.90 -16.62
C GLY A 157 -3.66 -12.75 -15.85
N GLY A 158 -3.11 -11.54 -15.78
CA GLY A 158 -1.88 -11.24 -15.04
C GLY A 158 -2.17 -10.61 -13.67
N HIS A 159 -1.21 -10.74 -12.75
CA HIS A 159 -1.33 -10.14 -11.41
C HIS A 159 0.04 -9.96 -10.74
N VAL A 160 0.06 -9.22 -9.66
CA VAL A 160 1.18 -9.14 -8.71
C VAL A 160 0.68 -9.64 -7.36
N GLU A 161 1.38 -10.61 -6.78
CA GLU A 161 1.17 -11.08 -5.42
C GLU A 161 2.31 -10.58 -4.52
N ILE A 162 1.95 -10.05 -3.35
CA ILE A 162 2.86 -9.68 -2.27
C ILE A 162 2.58 -10.61 -1.09
N ALA A 163 3.61 -11.31 -0.60
CA ALA A 163 3.46 -12.25 0.50
C ALA A 163 4.32 -11.86 1.71
N ASN A 164 4.02 -12.44 2.88
CA ASN A 164 4.80 -12.19 4.09
C ASN A 164 5.68 -13.36 4.53
N ALA A 165 5.84 -14.37 3.69
CA ALA A 165 6.64 -15.56 3.99
C ALA A 165 8.13 -15.22 4.14
N GLY A 166 8.76 -15.71 5.22
CA GLY A 166 10.20 -15.54 5.46
C GLY A 166 10.67 -14.11 5.70
N THR A 167 9.77 -13.18 5.99
CA THR A 167 10.12 -11.76 6.15
C THR A 167 10.59 -11.39 7.55
N ASP A 168 11.56 -10.46 7.63
CA ASP A 168 12.23 -10.02 8.86
C ASP A 168 11.58 -8.79 9.53
N GLY A 169 10.57 -8.21 8.93
CA GLY A 169 9.91 -6.98 9.40
C GLY A 169 8.41 -6.95 9.08
N TYR A 170 7.81 -5.76 9.19
CA TYR A 170 6.46 -5.52 8.72
C TYR A 170 6.43 -5.55 7.19
N VAL A 171 5.51 -6.30 6.61
CA VAL A 171 5.15 -6.21 5.20
C VAL A 171 4.05 -5.18 5.04
N VAL A 172 4.23 -4.26 4.11
CA VAL A 172 3.25 -3.24 3.74
C VAL A 172 2.73 -3.52 2.35
N ILE A 173 1.45 -3.31 2.15
CA ILE A 173 0.81 -3.29 0.84
C ILE A 173 0.03 -1.98 0.70
N ASP A 174 0.12 -1.38 -0.47
CA ASP A 174 -0.51 -0.10 -0.79
C ASP A 174 -1.14 -0.22 -2.19
N ALA A 175 -0.45 0.15 -3.25
CA ALA A 175 -0.95 0.03 -4.60
C ALA A 175 0.07 -0.60 -5.55
N VAL A 176 -0.44 -1.16 -6.65
CA VAL A 176 0.38 -1.60 -7.78
C VAL A 176 -0.07 -0.84 -9.02
N GLN A 177 0.91 -0.31 -9.76
CA GLN A 177 0.71 0.45 -10.99
C GLN A 177 1.29 -0.30 -12.19
N TRP A 178 0.55 -0.34 -13.29
CA TRP A 178 0.98 -0.84 -14.60
C TRP A 178 0.99 0.32 -15.59
N LEU A 179 2.16 0.68 -16.07
CA LEU A 179 2.35 1.71 -17.09
C LEU A 179 2.70 1.08 -18.43
N PRO A 180 2.01 1.41 -19.54
CA PRO A 180 2.43 0.96 -20.85
C PRO A 180 3.88 1.33 -21.11
N ALA A 181 4.75 0.35 -21.29
CA ALA A 181 6.14 0.57 -21.65
C ALA A 181 6.26 0.72 -23.16
N GLY A 182 6.84 1.84 -23.61
CA GLY A 182 7.05 2.14 -25.02
C GLY A 182 8.22 1.37 -25.63
N ARG A 183 8.26 0.03 -25.47
CA ARG A 183 9.18 -0.77 -26.30
C ARG A 183 8.63 -0.73 -27.72
N GLY A 184 9.25 0.14 -28.54
CA GLY A 184 8.96 0.23 -29.97
C GLY A 184 9.08 -1.16 -30.62
N LYS A 185 8.21 -1.36 -31.60
CA LYS A 185 8.23 -2.52 -32.50
C LYS A 185 9.58 -2.63 -33.19
#